data_7c4ddd19e318997f53158b2416f47800
#
_entry.id   7c4ddd19e318997f53158b2416f47800
#
_cell.length_a   1.000
_cell.length_b   1.000
_cell.length_c   1.000
_cell.angle_alpha   90.00
_cell.angle_beta   90.00
_cell.angle_gamma   90.00
#
_symmetry.space_group_name_H-M   'P 1'
#
loop_
_entity.id
_entity.type
_entity.pdbx_description
1 polymer ?
#
loop_
_entity_poly.entity_id
_entity_poly.type
_entity_poly.pdbx_seq_one_letter_code
_entity_poly.pdbx_strand_id
1 'polypeptide(L)'
;WHNFFLSGKVDAVYMDNMYNQTDWFRPTCYPQCIDQNFKYNREYEWANYGVDFVSTVSPSFNQWIDGDGTQFYNFPVVFKDEDLFRKMCNVAKMNLGKRPMVIIDSFNRWNVDQAIEPTDPNYGNGYGMKYLNIVKEEFKVK
;
A
#
# COMPACT_ATOMS: atom_id res chain seq x y z
N TRP A 1 18.09 11.95 1.32
CA TRP A 1 17.02 11.88 2.32
C TRP A 1 17.46 12.46 3.67
N HIS A 2 18.62 12.08 4.22
CA HIS A 2 19.11 12.49 5.54
C HIS A 2 19.02 14.02 5.77
N ASN A 3 19.59 14.82 4.90
CA ASN A 3 19.56 16.30 5.03
C ASN A 3 18.15 16.89 4.92
N PHE A 4 17.27 16.22 4.20
CA PHE A 4 15.88 16.64 4.04
C PHE A 4 15.10 16.46 5.35
N PHE A 5 15.25 15.32 6.00
CA PHE A 5 14.61 15.03 7.29
C PHE A 5 15.15 15.93 8.42
N LEU A 6 16.48 16.10 8.48
CA LEU A 6 17.10 16.98 9.47
C LEU A 6 16.70 18.45 9.33
N SER A 7 16.20 18.86 8.16
CA SER A 7 15.76 20.25 7.94
C SER A 7 14.45 20.60 8.66
N GLY A 8 13.77 19.64 9.29
CA GLY A 8 12.47 19.82 9.95
C GLY A 8 11.33 20.19 9.00
N LYS A 9 11.47 19.90 7.70
CA LYS A 9 10.48 20.24 6.66
C LYS A 9 9.41 19.18 6.43
N VAL A 10 9.54 18.05 7.10
CA VAL A 10 8.65 16.89 6.89
C VAL A 10 8.15 16.41 8.26
N ASP A 11 6.86 16.32 8.40
CA ASP A 11 6.20 15.79 9.60
C ASP A 11 6.01 14.28 9.54
N ALA A 12 5.80 13.73 8.33
CA ALA A 12 5.57 12.33 8.11
C ALA A 12 6.01 11.89 6.71
N VAL A 13 6.32 10.61 6.57
CA VAL A 13 6.63 9.93 5.30
C VAL A 13 5.74 8.72 5.11
N TYR A 14 5.54 8.33 3.86
CA TYR A 14 4.84 7.09 3.50
C TYR A 14 5.52 6.41 2.31
N MET A 15 5.17 5.17 2.05
CA MET A 15 5.60 4.45 0.86
C MET A 15 4.54 4.59 -0.23
N ASP A 16 4.89 5.17 -1.36
CA ASP A 16 4.00 5.32 -2.53
C ASP A 16 3.48 3.96 -3.02
N ASN A 17 4.36 2.98 -3.10
CA ASN A 17 3.99 1.62 -3.45
C ASN A 17 4.58 0.61 -2.48
N MET A 18 3.73 0.08 -1.61
CA MET A 18 4.13 -0.90 -0.60
C MET A 18 4.73 -2.18 -1.21
N TYR A 19 4.29 -2.58 -2.39
CA TYR A 19 4.75 -3.81 -3.06
C TYR A 19 6.14 -3.70 -3.68
N ASN A 20 6.61 -2.50 -3.99
CA ASN A 20 7.97 -2.27 -4.48
C ASN A 20 9.06 -2.66 -3.48
N GLN A 21 8.70 -2.74 -2.22
CA GLN A 21 9.64 -3.03 -1.12
C GLN A 21 9.70 -4.51 -0.78
N THR A 22 8.83 -5.31 -1.38
CA THR A 22 8.82 -6.73 -1.17
C THR A 22 9.74 -7.39 -2.20
N ASP A 23 10.72 -8.11 -1.72
CA ASP A 23 11.50 -9.01 -2.57
C ASP A 23 10.55 -9.95 -3.32
N TRP A 24 10.77 -10.16 -4.58
CA TRP A 24 10.29 -11.12 -5.60
C TRP A 24 9.46 -12.34 -5.16
N PHE A 25 9.27 -12.55 -3.86
CA PHE A 25 8.89 -13.80 -3.28
C PHE A 25 7.41 -13.90 -3.00
N ARG A 26 6.77 -14.74 -3.76
CA ARG A 26 5.51 -15.44 -3.47
C ARG A 26 4.44 -14.63 -2.75
N PRO A 27 3.22 -14.54 -3.27
CA PRO A 27 2.10 -13.82 -2.67
C PRO A 27 1.89 -14.10 -1.18
N THR A 28 2.22 -15.31 -0.72
CA THR A 28 2.10 -15.76 0.68
C THR A 28 3.03 -15.04 1.66
N CYS A 29 4.09 -14.41 1.17
CA CYS A 29 5.05 -13.70 2.01
C CYS A 29 4.78 -12.20 2.13
N TYR A 30 3.96 -11.62 1.26
CA TYR A 30 3.77 -10.18 1.22
C TYR A 30 3.30 -9.56 2.54
N PRO A 31 2.30 -10.07 3.25
CA PRO A 31 1.88 -9.47 4.52
C PRO A 31 3.01 -9.39 5.53
N GLN A 32 3.79 -10.46 5.68
CA GLN A 32 4.90 -10.51 6.63
C GLN A 32 6.06 -9.59 6.24
N CYS A 33 6.40 -9.56 4.95
CA CYS A 33 7.47 -8.69 4.45
C CYS A 33 7.09 -7.22 4.60
N ILE A 34 5.85 -6.86 4.30
CA ILE A 34 5.34 -5.50 4.43
C ILE A 34 5.25 -5.09 5.89
N ASP A 35 4.81 -5.98 6.78
CA ASP A 35 4.78 -5.74 8.22
C ASP A 35 6.18 -5.41 8.76
N GLN A 36 7.18 -6.21 8.42
CA GLN A 36 8.56 -5.97 8.81
C GLN A 36 9.09 -4.64 8.27
N ASN A 37 8.77 -4.33 7.02
CA ASN A 37 9.21 -3.10 6.38
C ASN A 37 8.56 -1.86 7.02
N PHE A 38 7.25 -1.89 7.25
CA PHE A 38 6.54 -0.81 7.92
C PHE A 38 7.04 -0.60 9.35
N LYS A 39 7.24 -1.68 10.09
CA LYS A 39 7.79 -1.63 11.44
C LYS A 39 9.17 -1.00 11.45
N TYR A 40 10.06 -1.45 10.56
CA TYR A 40 11.42 -0.91 10.45
C TYR A 40 11.39 0.60 10.13
N ASN A 41 10.64 1.01 9.11
CA ASN A 41 10.59 2.42 8.72
C ASN A 41 9.98 3.30 9.84
N ARG A 42 8.89 2.85 10.45
CA ARG A 42 8.25 3.56 11.57
C ARG A 42 9.22 3.78 12.74
N GLU A 43 9.97 2.75 13.12
CA GLU A 43 10.92 2.83 14.24
C GLU A 43 12.15 3.67 13.87
N TYR A 44 12.69 3.46 12.68
CA TYR A 44 13.89 4.12 12.19
C TYR A 44 13.67 5.64 11.97
N GLU A 45 12.61 6.01 11.26
CA GLU A 45 12.32 7.41 10.95
C GLU A 45 12.04 8.21 12.23
N TRP A 46 11.28 7.63 13.15
CA TRP A 46 11.01 8.27 14.42
C TRP A 46 12.26 8.42 15.28
N ALA A 47 13.04 7.35 15.43
CA ALA A 47 14.22 7.35 16.31
C ALA A 47 15.33 8.28 15.82
N ASN A 48 15.51 8.39 14.50
CA ASN A 48 16.62 9.16 13.93
C ASN A 48 16.25 10.59 13.56
N TYR A 49 14.98 10.86 13.24
CA TYR A 49 14.57 12.14 12.66
C TYR A 49 13.35 12.78 13.34
N GLY A 50 12.66 12.05 14.22
CA GLY A 50 11.39 12.50 14.78
C GLY A 50 10.28 12.62 13.74
N VAL A 51 10.44 11.98 12.57
CA VAL A 51 9.49 11.97 11.45
C VAL A 51 8.55 10.79 11.62
N ASP A 52 7.26 11.01 11.48
CA ASP A 52 6.26 9.94 11.58
C ASP A 52 6.19 9.12 10.29
N PHE A 53 5.78 7.87 10.43
CA PHE A 53 5.53 6.98 9.29
C PHE A 53 4.03 6.72 9.14
N VAL A 54 3.52 6.88 7.93
CA VAL A 54 2.12 6.60 7.59
C VAL A 54 2.06 5.34 6.74
N SER A 55 1.38 4.32 7.26
CA SER A 55 1.16 3.07 6.55
C SER A 55 0.30 3.27 5.31
N THR A 56 0.61 2.53 4.27
CA THR A 56 -0.12 2.54 2.99
C THR A 56 -0.75 1.18 2.74
N VAL A 57 -1.91 1.13 2.11
CA VAL A 57 -2.52 -0.10 1.62
C VAL A 57 -2.92 0.04 0.16
N SER A 58 -2.75 -1.03 -0.60
CA SER A 58 -3.14 -1.13 -2.00
C SER A 58 -3.82 -2.47 -2.26
N PRO A 59 -4.90 -2.53 -3.08
CA PRO A 59 -5.60 -3.78 -3.38
C PRO A 59 -4.78 -4.71 -4.28
N SER A 60 -3.89 -4.15 -5.09
CA SER A 60 -3.11 -4.87 -6.09
C SER A 60 -2.00 -3.99 -6.62
N PHE A 61 -1.15 -4.57 -7.46
CA PHE A 61 -0.14 -3.83 -8.23
C PHE A 61 0.24 -4.60 -9.48
N ASN A 62 0.11 -3.98 -10.64
CA ASN A 62 0.53 -4.55 -11.91
C ASN A 62 0.97 -3.44 -12.87
N GLN A 63 2.26 -3.26 -13.01
CA GLN A 63 2.85 -2.28 -13.94
C GLN A 63 2.73 -2.68 -15.41
N TRP A 64 2.35 -3.93 -15.71
CA TRP A 64 2.30 -4.46 -17.08
C TRP A 64 1.00 -4.15 -17.81
N ILE A 65 0.03 -3.50 -17.16
CA ILE A 65 -1.28 -3.23 -17.77
C ILE A 65 -1.15 -2.27 -18.94
N ASP A 66 -0.33 -1.22 -18.82
CA ASP A 66 -0.19 -0.20 -19.87
C ASP A 66 0.55 -0.68 -21.11
N GLY A 67 1.26 -1.79 -21.04
CA GLY A 67 1.89 -2.43 -22.19
C GLY A 67 2.94 -1.58 -22.93
N ASP A 68 3.41 -0.50 -22.31
CA ASP A 68 4.34 0.43 -22.95
C ASP A 68 5.77 -0.09 -23.08
N GLY A 69 6.05 -1.25 -22.54
CA GLY A 69 7.35 -1.92 -22.62
C GLY A 69 8.53 -1.21 -21.94
N THR A 70 8.30 -0.03 -21.36
CA THR A 70 9.35 0.75 -20.69
C THR A 70 9.52 0.38 -19.22
N GLN A 71 8.93 -0.70 -18.82
CA GLN A 71 8.82 -1.07 -17.43
C GLN A 71 10.15 -1.44 -16.83
N PHE A 72 10.48 -0.68 -15.83
CA PHE A 72 11.66 -0.92 -15.01
C PHE A 72 11.50 -2.25 -14.30
N TYR A 73 12.40 -3.12 -14.60
CA TYR A 73 12.64 -4.47 -14.12
C TYR A 73 11.97 -4.82 -12.79
N ASN A 74 11.23 -5.91 -12.85
CA ASN A 74 11.10 -6.80 -11.71
C ASN A 74 10.18 -6.34 -10.58
N PHE A 75 9.24 -5.46 -10.83
CA PHE A 75 8.19 -5.24 -9.84
C PHE A 75 7.25 -6.45 -9.78
N PRO A 76 6.90 -6.89 -8.58
CA PRO A 76 5.97 -7.98 -8.43
C PRO A 76 4.63 -7.64 -9.06
N VAL A 77 4.01 -8.60 -9.69
CA VAL A 77 2.60 -8.50 -10.06
C VAL A 77 1.78 -9.07 -8.90
N VAL A 78 0.95 -8.24 -8.32
CA VAL A 78 0.04 -8.61 -7.23
C VAL A 78 -1.38 -8.43 -7.75
N PHE A 79 -2.07 -9.53 -7.99
CA PHE A 79 -3.44 -9.49 -8.44
C PHE A 79 -4.42 -9.09 -7.34
N LYS A 80 -5.55 -8.53 -7.73
CA LYS A 80 -6.66 -8.26 -6.82
C LYS A 80 -7.14 -9.54 -6.15
N ASP A 81 -7.05 -9.55 -4.82
CA ASP A 81 -7.51 -10.62 -3.96
C ASP A 81 -8.07 -10.01 -2.66
N GLU A 82 -9.31 -10.33 -2.34
CA GLU A 82 -10.03 -9.73 -1.20
C GLU A 82 -9.38 -10.10 0.14
N ASP A 83 -8.97 -11.36 0.29
CA ASP A 83 -8.33 -11.85 1.53
C ASP A 83 -6.95 -11.25 1.73
N LEU A 84 -6.17 -11.14 0.65
CA LEU A 84 -4.88 -10.47 0.69
C LEU A 84 -5.04 -9.00 1.05
N PHE A 85 -5.98 -8.30 0.45
CA PHE A 85 -6.21 -6.89 0.74
C PHE A 85 -6.63 -6.66 2.20
N ARG A 86 -7.50 -7.54 2.78
CA ARG A 86 -7.83 -7.50 4.20
C ARG A 86 -6.60 -7.73 5.09
N LYS A 87 -5.73 -8.67 4.74
CA LYS A 87 -4.46 -8.89 5.45
C LYS A 87 -3.58 -7.64 5.42
N MET A 88 -3.50 -6.95 4.27
CA MET A 88 -2.75 -5.70 4.14
C MET A 88 -3.36 -4.56 4.97
N CYS A 89 -4.67 -4.43 5.01
CA CYS A 89 -5.35 -3.50 5.91
C CYS A 89 -5.01 -3.77 7.38
N ASN A 90 -4.94 -5.04 7.78
CA ASN A 90 -4.54 -5.41 9.14
C ASN A 90 -3.08 -5.08 9.42
N VAL A 91 -2.17 -5.34 8.49
CA VAL A 91 -0.76 -4.94 8.60
C VAL A 91 -0.64 -3.43 8.79
N ALA A 92 -1.37 -2.63 8.00
CA ALA A 92 -1.36 -1.18 8.15
C ALA A 92 -1.86 -0.73 9.54
N LYS A 93 -2.94 -1.34 10.04
CA LYS A 93 -3.45 -1.03 11.39
C LYS A 93 -2.47 -1.40 12.51
N MET A 94 -1.71 -2.47 12.36
CA MET A 94 -0.68 -2.86 13.33
C MET A 94 0.54 -1.93 13.30
N ASN A 95 0.75 -1.23 12.20
CA ASN A 95 1.89 -0.35 11.98
C ASN A 95 1.53 1.14 11.92
N LEU A 96 0.48 1.54 12.62
CA LEU A 96 0.16 2.97 12.75
C LEU A 96 1.32 3.73 13.39
N GLY A 97 1.64 4.89 12.83
CA GLY A 97 2.58 5.82 13.39
C GLY A 97 2.02 6.56 14.60
N LYS A 98 2.64 7.66 14.98
CA LYS A 98 2.17 8.52 16.08
C LYS A 98 0.84 9.17 15.77
N ARG A 99 0.59 9.46 14.50
CA ARG A 99 -0.70 9.88 13.98
C ARG A 99 -1.41 8.66 13.40
N PRO A 100 -2.62 8.31 13.87
CA PRO A 100 -3.30 7.09 13.43
C PRO A 100 -3.93 7.30 12.03
N MET A 101 -3.09 7.33 11.02
CA MET A 101 -3.48 7.49 9.62
C MET A 101 -3.05 6.29 8.79
N VAL A 102 -3.84 5.97 7.77
CA VAL A 102 -3.52 5.01 6.71
C VAL A 102 -3.84 5.66 5.38
N ILE A 103 -2.94 5.54 4.42
CA ILE A 103 -3.18 5.99 3.05
C ILE A 103 -3.70 4.81 2.23
N ILE A 104 -4.81 5.03 1.52
CA ILE A 104 -5.32 4.08 0.53
C ILE A 104 -4.70 4.46 -0.81
N ASP A 105 -3.85 3.62 -1.33
CA ASP A 105 -3.18 3.81 -2.62
C ASP A 105 -3.70 2.75 -3.62
N SER A 106 -4.68 3.11 -4.42
CA SER A 106 -5.36 4.40 -4.56
C SER A 106 -6.85 4.23 -4.80
N PHE A 107 -7.59 5.35 -4.89
CA PHE A 107 -8.99 5.30 -5.31
C PHE A 107 -9.12 4.89 -6.78
N ASN A 108 -8.37 5.50 -7.70
CA ASN A 108 -8.55 5.38 -9.15
C ASN A 108 -7.26 5.29 -9.98
N ARG A 109 -6.20 4.73 -9.44
CA ARG A 109 -4.94 4.52 -10.19
C ARG A 109 -5.02 3.23 -11.02
N TRP A 110 -5.64 3.33 -12.18
CA TRP A 110 -5.93 2.19 -13.06
C TRP A 110 -4.71 1.66 -13.80
N ASN A 111 -3.80 2.54 -14.18
CA ASN A 111 -2.62 2.21 -14.99
C ASN A 111 -1.65 1.20 -14.35
N VAL A 112 -1.76 0.97 -13.07
CA VAL A 112 -0.99 -0.06 -12.35
C VAL A 112 -1.89 -0.95 -11.48
N ASP A 113 -3.17 -1.01 -11.79
CA ASP A 113 -4.20 -1.83 -11.14
C ASP A 113 -4.40 -1.56 -9.63
N GLN A 114 -4.03 -0.41 -9.14
CA GLN A 114 -4.18 -0.06 -7.71
C GLN A 114 -5.56 0.52 -7.35
N ALA A 115 -6.48 0.58 -8.29
CA ALA A 115 -7.78 1.21 -8.06
C ALA A 115 -8.71 0.39 -7.17
N ILE A 116 -9.42 1.08 -6.24
CA ILE A 116 -10.55 0.55 -5.46
C ILE A 116 -11.89 1.14 -5.92
N GLU A 117 -11.87 2.04 -6.89
CA GLU A 117 -13.06 2.66 -7.47
C GLU A 117 -14.04 1.59 -7.94
N PRO A 118 -15.34 1.75 -7.64
CA PRO A 118 -16.33 0.76 -8.05
C PRO A 118 -16.37 0.53 -9.57
N THR A 119 -16.50 -0.72 -9.96
CA THR A 119 -16.60 -1.14 -11.36
C THR A 119 -17.92 -1.85 -11.62
N ASP A 120 -18.36 -1.91 -12.89
CA ASP A 120 -19.52 -2.73 -13.25
C ASP A 120 -19.15 -4.23 -13.14
N PRO A 121 -19.78 -5.02 -12.25
CA PRO A 121 -19.46 -6.42 -12.07
C PRO A 121 -19.91 -7.29 -13.25
N ASN A 122 -20.72 -6.76 -14.15
CA ASN A 122 -21.19 -7.46 -15.35
C ASN A 122 -20.29 -7.23 -16.57
N TYR A 123 -19.25 -6.43 -16.43
CA TYR A 123 -18.36 -6.07 -17.53
C TYR A 123 -16.91 -6.44 -17.24
N GLY A 124 -16.32 -7.29 -18.07
CA GLY A 124 -14.94 -7.73 -17.96
C GLY A 124 -14.62 -8.35 -16.59
N ASN A 125 -13.56 -7.86 -15.96
CA ASN A 125 -13.13 -8.27 -14.62
C ASN A 125 -13.66 -7.32 -13.53
N GLY A 126 -14.84 -6.77 -13.72
CA GLY A 126 -15.45 -5.86 -12.78
C GLY A 126 -15.67 -6.50 -11.39
N TYR A 127 -15.36 -5.77 -10.35
CA TYR A 127 -15.44 -6.23 -8.96
C TYR A 127 -16.53 -5.51 -8.14
N GLY A 128 -17.31 -4.64 -8.77
CA GLY A 128 -18.36 -3.88 -8.07
C GLY A 128 -17.81 -2.99 -6.96
N MET A 129 -18.45 -3.03 -5.82
CA MET A 129 -18.10 -2.25 -4.62
C MET A 129 -17.14 -2.98 -3.67
N LYS A 130 -16.62 -4.15 -4.02
CA LYS A 130 -15.92 -5.05 -3.10
C LYS A 130 -14.77 -4.38 -2.34
N TYR A 131 -13.82 -3.77 -3.02
CA TYR A 131 -12.64 -3.16 -2.40
C TYR A 131 -12.97 -1.93 -1.57
N LEU A 132 -13.93 -1.12 -2.02
CA LEU A 132 -14.42 0.01 -1.24
C LEU A 132 -15.14 -0.45 0.04
N ASN A 133 -15.90 -1.55 -0.03
CA ASN A 133 -16.54 -2.14 1.13
C ASN A 133 -15.52 -2.69 2.14
N ILE A 134 -14.45 -3.32 1.65
CA ILE A 134 -13.35 -3.77 2.52
C ILE A 134 -12.74 -2.59 3.28
N VAL A 135 -12.41 -1.50 2.60
CA VAL A 135 -11.89 -0.29 3.25
C VAL A 135 -12.85 0.22 4.31
N LYS A 136 -14.14 0.29 3.99
CA LYS A 136 -15.18 0.73 4.92
C LYS A 136 -15.29 -0.18 6.16
N GLU A 137 -15.18 -1.49 5.98
CA GLU A 137 -15.25 -2.46 7.06
C GLU A 137 -14.01 -2.43 7.95
N GLU A 138 -12.83 -2.39 7.32
CA GLU A 138 -11.55 -2.49 8.04
C GLU A 138 -11.15 -1.20 8.78
N PHE A 139 -11.53 -0.03 8.25
CA PHE A 139 -11.16 1.28 8.81
C PHE A 139 -12.35 2.04 9.40
N LYS A 140 -13.46 1.38 9.63
CA LYS A 140 -14.62 2.00 10.26
C LYS A 140 -14.29 2.43 11.67
N VAL A 141 -14.32 3.73 11.88
CA VAL A 141 -14.30 4.30 13.24
C VAL A 141 -15.63 3.96 13.90
N LYS A 142 -15.56 3.30 15.06
CA LYS A 142 -16.74 3.01 15.88
C LYS A 142 -17.18 4.26 16.66
#